data_1c00c4d95e4c41fa42cb2f2f770563a2
#
_entry.id   1c00c4d95e4c41fa42cb2f2f770563a2
#
_cell.length_a   1.000
_cell.length_b   1.000
_cell.length_c   1.000
_cell.angle_alpha   90.00
_cell.angle_beta   90.00
_cell.angle_gamma   90.00
#
_symmetry.space_group_name_H-M   'P 1'
#
loop_
_entity.id
_entity.type
_entity.pdbx_description
1 polymer ?
#
loop_
_entity_poly.entity_id
_entity_poly.type
_entity_poly.pdbx_seq_one_letter_code
_entity_poly.pdbx_strand_id
1 'polypeptide(L)'
;FVGTGLEARVTHDSGAVARIRKSAYVLYADSQRIDVLTEKSVGRKSPNEPSFERETIALTTYQRSNQDTCMHQRPSVVPNTWVHAGECLADTASTVAGELALGKNILVAYMPWEGYNFEDAVLVSERLVFEDVFTSVHIERYDISTSRTRDGQEYITSKVEKNMHLDQFGVIKVGTWVEPGDILVGKVSPQQESENTPEGRLLRAIFGGATRDVKDTPLVVPSGVTGRVLECRTLFET
;
A
#
# COMPACT_ATOMS: atom_id res chain seq x y z
N PHE A 1 5.04 -4.17 26.56
CA PHE A 1 4.52 -5.40 25.93
C PHE A 1 4.76 -6.59 26.85
N VAL A 2 3.74 -7.36 27.18
CA VAL A 2 3.85 -8.53 28.04
C VAL A 2 4.09 -9.75 27.17
N GLY A 3 5.20 -10.46 27.40
CA GLY A 3 5.55 -11.68 26.68
C GLY A 3 4.61 -12.83 27.02
N THR A 4 3.95 -13.41 26.02
CA THR A 4 3.04 -14.55 26.17
C THR A 4 3.67 -15.87 25.75
N GLY A 5 4.83 -15.82 25.07
CA GLY A 5 5.50 -16.96 24.48
C GLY A 5 4.93 -17.37 23.11
N LEU A 6 3.96 -16.63 22.57
CA LEU A 6 3.35 -16.90 21.27
C LEU A 6 3.86 -15.94 20.17
N GLU A 7 4.70 -14.98 20.51
CA GLU A 7 5.15 -13.91 19.62
C GLU A 7 5.81 -14.42 18.34
N ALA A 8 6.74 -15.37 18.50
CA ALA A 8 7.46 -15.97 17.37
C ALA A 8 6.56 -16.85 16.48
N ARG A 9 5.54 -17.50 17.08
CA ARG A 9 4.58 -18.30 16.33
C ARG A 9 3.62 -17.44 15.55
N VAL A 10 3.11 -16.36 16.16
CA VAL A 10 2.21 -15.42 15.51
C VAL A 10 2.85 -14.79 14.27
N THR A 11 4.11 -14.36 14.37
CA THR A 11 4.84 -13.78 13.24
C THR A 11 5.09 -14.77 12.11
N HIS A 12 5.36 -16.02 12.45
CA HIS A 12 5.53 -17.08 11.47
C HIS A 12 4.21 -17.40 10.75
N ASP A 13 3.14 -17.65 11.52
CA ASP A 13 1.84 -18.09 10.98
C ASP A 13 1.13 -16.98 10.18
N SER A 14 1.38 -15.71 10.51
CA SER A 14 0.87 -14.56 9.76
C SER A 14 1.61 -14.26 8.46
N GLY A 15 2.77 -14.91 8.24
CA GLY A 15 3.64 -14.61 7.10
C GLY A 15 4.35 -13.25 7.16
N ALA A 16 4.36 -12.60 8.35
CA ALA A 16 5.03 -11.31 8.54
C ALA A 16 6.56 -11.43 8.40
N VAL A 17 7.13 -12.58 8.71
CA VAL A 17 8.57 -12.84 8.64
C VAL A 17 8.89 -13.94 7.64
N ALA A 18 10.01 -13.81 6.96
CA ALA A 18 10.57 -14.88 6.14
C ALA A 18 11.57 -15.67 6.98
N ARG A 19 11.33 -16.97 7.15
CA ARG A 19 12.23 -17.89 7.87
C ARG A 19 12.72 -19.00 6.96
N ILE A 20 13.96 -19.40 7.17
CA ILE A 20 14.56 -20.52 6.44
C ILE A 20 14.20 -21.84 7.10
N ARG A 21 13.90 -22.86 6.30
CA ARG A 21 13.54 -24.19 6.80
C ARG A 21 14.77 -25.08 7.06
N LYS A 22 15.85 -24.88 6.33
CA LYS A 22 17.09 -25.63 6.41
C LYS A 22 18.25 -24.65 6.56
N SER A 23 19.34 -25.08 7.19
CA SER A 23 20.56 -24.27 7.21
C SER A 23 21.06 -24.03 5.79
N ALA A 24 21.46 -22.81 5.51
CA ALA A 24 21.85 -22.39 4.18
C ALA A 24 22.95 -21.32 4.21
N TYR A 25 23.56 -21.14 3.05
CA TYR A 25 24.50 -20.04 2.81
C TYR A 25 23.82 -18.96 1.96
N VAL A 26 23.82 -17.72 2.42
CA VAL A 26 23.21 -16.60 1.72
C VAL A 26 24.13 -16.16 0.57
N LEU A 27 23.66 -16.30 -0.66
CA LEU A 27 24.38 -15.87 -1.87
C LEU A 27 24.12 -14.40 -2.19
N TYR A 28 22.86 -14.00 -2.07
CA TYR A 28 22.41 -12.68 -2.47
C TYR A 28 21.18 -12.26 -1.65
N ALA A 29 21.09 -10.99 -1.32
CA ALA A 29 19.94 -10.43 -0.63
C ALA A 29 19.66 -9.02 -1.14
N ASP A 30 18.43 -8.78 -1.59
CA ASP A 30 17.94 -7.47 -1.96
C ASP A 30 16.53 -7.23 -1.36
N SER A 31 15.91 -6.11 -1.70
CA SER A 31 14.57 -5.74 -1.21
C SER A 31 13.44 -6.63 -1.74
N GLN A 32 13.67 -7.47 -2.73
CA GLN A 32 12.65 -8.30 -3.39
C GLN A 32 12.85 -9.79 -3.18
N ARG A 33 14.11 -10.23 -2.99
CA ARG A 33 14.44 -11.65 -2.87
C ARG A 33 15.73 -11.89 -2.10
N ILE A 34 15.81 -13.09 -1.55
CA ILE A 34 17.02 -13.64 -0.94
C ILE A 34 17.32 -14.97 -1.64
N ASP A 35 18.50 -15.08 -2.22
CA ASP A 35 18.98 -16.33 -2.82
C ASP A 35 19.89 -17.05 -1.85
N VAL A 36 19.56 -18.29 -1.55
CA VAL A 36 20.29 -19.12 -0.62
C VAL A 36 20.73 -20.43 -1.25
N LEU A 37 21.80 -20.99 -0.73
CA LEU A 37 22.32 -22.30 -1.12
C LEU A 37 22.03 -23.29 0.01
N THR A 38 21.10 -24.21 -0.21
CA THR A 38 20.70 -25.25 0.74
C THR A 38 21.29 -26.60 0.37
N GLU A 39 21.53 -27.43 1.35
CA GLU A 39 21.91 -28.82 1.09
C GLU A 39 20.71 -29.60 0.55
N LYS A 40 20.91 -30.33 -0.57
CA LYS A 40 19.88 -31.22 -1.13
C LYS A 40 19.46 -32.27 -0.09
N SER A 41 18.17 -32.44 0.07
CA SER A 41 17.62 -33.55 0.86
C SER A 41 18.08 -34.88 0.30
N VAL A 42 18.46 -35.80 1.20
CA VAL A 42 18.98 -37.15 0.90
C VAL A 42 17.92 -37.98 0.16
N GLY A 43 17.83 -37.78 -1.15
CA GLY A 43 17.27 -38.75 -2.08
C GLY A 43 18.44 -39.36 -2.86
N ARG A 44 18.34 -40.57 -3.40
CA ARG A 44 19.39 -41.33 -4.11
C ARG A 44 20.42 -40.41 -4.79
N LYS A 45 21.59 -40.25 -4.16
CA LYS A 45 22.68 -39.42 -4.67
C LYS A 45 23.19 -40.05 -5.95
N SER A 46 23.00 -39.34 -7.09
CA SER A 46 23.82 -39.62 -8.27
C SER A 46 25.22 -39.05 -8.00
N PRO A 47 26.31 -39.79 -8.30
CA PRO A 47 27.68 -39.37 -7.99
C PRO A 47 28.13 -38.06 -8.60
N ASN A 48 27.42 -37.55 -9.61
CA ASN A 48 27.77 -36.36 -10.38
C ASN A 48 26.82 -35.16 -10.13
N GLU A 49 25.86 -35.24 -9.20
CA GLU A 49 25.01 -34.08 -8.89
C GLU A 49 25.62 -33.22 -7.79
N PRO A 50 25.58 -31.87 -7.92
CA PRO A 50 26.01 -30.99 -6.85
C PRO A 50 25.16 -31.26 -5.59
N SER A 51 25.80 -31.35 -4.44
CA SER A 51 25.15 -31.58 -3.16
C SER A 51 24.35 -30.39 -2.64
N PHE A 52 24.40 -29.26 -3.33
CA PHE A 52 23.72 -28.00 -2.99
C PHE A 52 22.72 -27.60 -4.06
N GLU A 53 21.64 -26.98 -3.61
CA GLU A 53 20.59 -26.44 -4.46
C GLU A 53 20.38 -24.95 -4.14
N ARG A 54 20.21 -24.15 -5.18
CA ARG A 54 19.88 -22.74 -5.02
C ARG A 54 18.37 -22.61 -4.84
N GLU A 55 17.96 -21.98 -3.75
CA GLU A 55 16.58 -21.63 -3.44
C GLU A 55 16.45 -20.11 -3.44
N THR A 56 15.41 -19.59 -4.09
CA THR A 56 15.09 -18.17 -4.11
C THR A 56 13.86 -17.93 -3.26
N ILE A 57 14.00 -17.09 -2.25
CA ILE A 57 12.93 -16.70 -1.33
C ILE A 57 12.48 -15.31 -1.75
N ALA A 58 11.26 -15.21 -2.29
CA ALA A 58 10.65 -13.93 -2.64
C ALA A 58 10.16 -13.20 -1.38
N LEU A 59 10.47 -11.93 -1.25
CA LEU A 59 10.04 -11.07 -0.16
C LEU A 59 8.76 -10.33 -0.53
N THR A 60 7.87 -10.19 0.44
CA THR A 60 6.67 -9.38 0.31
C THR A 60 7.02 -7.90 0.42
N THR A 61 6.68 -7.12 -0.61
CA THR A 61 6.95 -5.69 -0.65
C THR A 61 5.66 -4.90 -0.85
N TYR A 62 5.43 -3.91 0.00
CA TYR A 62 4.29 -2.97 -0.08
C TYR A 62 2.93 -3.66 -0.28
N GLN A 63 2.67 -4.74 0.43
CA GLN A 63 1.38 -5.41 0.41
C GLN A 63 0.46 -4.80 1.46
N ARG A 64 -0.79 -4.53 1.06
CA ARG A 64 -1.85 -4.06 1.96
C ARG A 64 -2.32 -5.21 2.85
N SER A 65 -2.38 -4.97 4.17
CA SER A 65 -3.04 -5.87 5.11
C SER A 65 -4.56 -5.60 5.17
N ASN A 66 -5.30 -6.44 5.89
CA ASN A 66 -6.74 -6.26 6.08
C ASN A 66 -7.12 -4.98 6.83
N GLN A 67 -6.21 -4.40 7.60
CA GLN A 67 -6.38 -3.14 8.35
C GLN A 67 -5.69 -1.96 7.67
N ASP A 68 -5.44 -2.02 6.37
CA ASP A 68 -4.79 -0.98 5.59
C ASP A 68 -3.34 -0.67 5.99
N THR A 69 -2.73 -1.51 6.80
CA THR A 69 -1.31 -1.39 7.15
C THR A 69 -0.42 -1.94 6.05
N CYS A 70 0.82 -1.47 6.00
CA CYS A 70 1.80 -1.88 5.01
C CYS A 70 2.59 -3.11 5.48
N MET A 71 2.46 -4.22 4.78
CA MET A 71 3.36 -5.37 4.93
C MET A 71 4.53 -5.20 3.95
N HIS A 72 5.71 -4.98 4.50
CA HIS A 72 6.94 -4.81 3.74
C HIS A 72 8.07 -5.52 4.46
N GLN A 73 8.57 -6.61 3.89
CA GLN A 73 9.66 -7.40 4.43
C GLN A 73 11.01 -6.78 4.04
N ARG A 74 11.88 -6.62 5.01
CA ARG A 74 13.26 -6.16 4.83
C ARG A 74 14.21 -7.27 5.20
N PRO A 75 15.21 -7.60 4.35
CA PRO A 75 16.21 -8.61 4.71
C PRO A 75 16.99 -8.17 5.94
N SER A 76 17.13 -9.09 6.90
CA SER A 76 17.94 -8.95 8.10
C SER A 76 19.31 -9.65 7.97
N VAL A 77 19.49 -10.41 6.89
CA VAL A 77 20.71 -11.17 6.61
C VAL A 77 21.59 -10.47 5.58
N VAL A 78 22.89 -10.71 5.71
CA VAL A 78 23.91 -10.15 4.82
C VAL A 78 24.39 -11.24 3.85
N PRO A 79 24.65 -10.92 2.57
CA PRO A 79 25.28 -11.86 1.65
C PRO A 79 26.59 -12.43 2.18
N ASN A 80 26.91 -13.64 1.79
CA ASN A 80 28.10 -14.39 2.21
C ASN A 80 28.11 -14.80 3.71
N THR A 81 26.95 -14.97 4.32
CA THR A 81 26.82 -15.48 5.70
C THR A 81 26.09 -16.81 5.73
N TRP A 82 26.38 -17.62 6.73
CA TRP A 82 25.62 -18.82 7.06
C TRP A 82 24.41 -18.46 7.91
N VAL A 83 23.27 -19.08 7.62
CA VAL A 83 22.04 -18.99 8.41
C VAL A 83 21.60 -20.39 8.84
N HIS A 84 21.10 -20.49 10.06
CA HIS A 84 20.65 -21.75 10.64
C HIS A 84 19.17 -22.02 10.32
N ALA A 85 18.79 -23.29 10.34
CA ALA A 85 17.39 -23.68 10.19
C ALA A 85 16.51 -22.98 11.24
N GLY A 86 15.41 -22.36 10.80
CA GLY A 86 14.49 -21.58 11.64
C GLY A 86 14.89 -20.13 11.86
N GLU A 87 16.04 -19.70 11.40
CA GLU A 87 16.50 -18.31 11.51
C GLU A 87 15.65 -17.37 10.64
N CYS A 88 15.47 -16.13 11.12
CA CYS A 88 14.73 -15.09 10.42
C CYS A 88 15.60 -14.47 9.33
N LEU A 89 15.12 -14.47 8.10
CA LEU A 89 15.79 -13.89 6.94
C LEU A 89 15.34 -12.48 6.66
N ALA A 90 14.08 -12.17 6.93
CA ALA A 90 13.51 -10.85 6.73
C ALA A 90 12.42 -10.56 7.75
N ASP A 91 12.43 -9.34 8.26
CA ASP A 91 11.48 -8.79 9.21
C ASP A 91 10.60 -7.71 8.58
N THR A 92 9.45 -7.44 9.21
CA THR A 92 8.57 -6.30 8.89
C THR A 92 8.71 -5.18 9.90
N ALA A 93 7.97 -4.08 9.70
CA ALA A 93 7.97 -2.96 10.65
C ALA A 93 7.44 -3.31 12.05
N SER A 94 6.64 -4.38 12.17
CA SER A 94 6.04 -4.87 13.42
C SER A 94 6.78 -6.05 14.04
N THR A 95 7.93 -6.44 13.51
CA THR A 95 8.72 -7.58 14.00
C THR A 95 10.19 -7.20 14.20
N VAL A 96 10.86 -7.85 15.14
CA VAL A 96 12.30 -7.74 15.38
C VAL A 96 12.85 -9.12 15.63
N ALA A 97 13.86 -9.53 14.86
CA ALA A 97 14.48 -10.86 14.94
C ALA A 97 13.46 -12.01 14.85
N GLY A 98 12.40 -11.83 14.08
CA GLY A 98 11.34 -12.81 13.91
C GLY A 98 10.33 -12.88 15.03
N GLU A 99 10.38 -12.02 16.03
CA GLU A 99 9.39 -11.92 17.11
C GLU A 99 8.52 -10.67 16.94
N LEU A 100 7.29 -10.73 17.44
CA LEU A 100 6.34 -9.63 17.38
C LEU A 100 6.79 -8.48 18.26
N ALA A 101 6.93 -7.29 17.68
CA ALA A 101 7.37 -6.06 18.33
C ALA A 101 6.44 -4.90 17.97
N LEU A 102 5.23 -4.91 18.54
CA LEU A 102 4.22 -3.87 18.33
C LEU A 102 4.53 -2.66 19.20
N GLY A 103 4.86 -1.52 18.57
CA GLY A 103 5.16 -0.27 19.25
C GLY A 103 6.60 -0.15 19.75
N LYS A 104 6.83 0.87 20.56
CA LYS A 104 8.15 1.21 21.12
C LYS A 104 8.04 1.51 22.61
N ASN A 105 9.12 1.23 23.35
CA ASN A 105 9.22 1.64 24.75
C ASN A 105 9.68 3.10 24.82
N ILE A 106 8.84 3.93 25.44
CA ILE A 106 9.06 5.37 25.57
C ILE A 106 9.05 5.75 27.05
N LEU A 107 9.98 6.61 27.45
CA LEU A 107 9.99 7.20 28.78
C LEU A 107 8.85 8.22 28.89
N VAL A 108 7.99 8.03 29.87
CA VAL A 108 6.80 8.86 30.12
C VAL A 108 6.90 9.52 31.50
N ALA A 109 6.55 10.79 31.58
CA ALA A 109 6.37 11.50 32.85
C ALA A 109 4.89 11.91 33.00
N TYR A 110 4.29 11.57 34.15
CA TYR A 110 2.94 12.00 34.52
C TYR A 110 3.02 13.27 35.34
N MET A 111 2.90 14.41 34.72
CA MET A 111 2.98 15.73 35.38
C MET A 111 2.27 16.80 34.56
N PRO A 112 1.69 17.84 35.20
CA PRO A 112 1.25 19.03 34.45
C PRO A 112 2.44 19.75 33.83
N TRP A 113 2.27 20.24 32.62
CA TRP A 113 3.29 21.01 31.92
C TRP A 113 2.67 22.27 31.31
N GLU A 114 2.76 23.39 32.01
CA GLU A 114 2.33 24.71 31.55
C GLU A 114 0.91 24.75 30.92
N GLY A 115 0.04 23.82 31.27
CA GLY A 115 -1.31 23.68 30.73
C GLY A 115 -1.42 23.06 29.34
N TYR A 116 -0.31 22.76 28.66
CA TYR A 116 -0.35 22.19 27.29
C TYR A 116 -0.80 20.73 27.24
N ASN A 117 -0.84 20.05 28.37
CA ASN A 117 -1.36 18.69 28.50
C ASN A 117 -2.68 18.64 29.31
N PHE A 118 -3.49 19.69 29.22
CA PHE A 118 -4.80 19.75 29.85
C PHE A 118 -5.78 18.73 29.24
N GLU A 119 -6.55 18.05 30.06
CA GLU A 119 -7.49 16.98 29.73
C GLU A 119 -6.77 15.78 29.06
N ASP A 120 -7.06 15.51 27.79
CA ASP A 120 -6.57 14.39 27.02
C ASP A 120 -5.37 14.74 26.08
N ALA A 121 -4.87 15.96 26.19
CA ALA A 121 -3.72 16.41 25.43
C ALA A 121 -2.42 15.77 25.96
N VAL A 122 -1.51 15.46 25.06
CA VAL A 122 -0.19 14.87 25.36
C VAL A 122 0.91 15.66 24.70
N LEU A 123 1.95 15.99 25.45
CA LEU A 123 3.18 16.55 24.90
C LEU A 123 4.11 15.41 24.51
N VAL A 124 4.67 15.51 23.32
CA VAL A 124 5.66 14.56 22.81
C VAL A 124 7.00 15.26 22.56
N SER A 125 8.09 14.53 22.76
CA SER A 125 9.41 15.02 22.42
C SER A 125 9.55 15.14 20.91
N GLU A 126 10.19 16.22 20.44
CA GLU A 126 10.50 16.43 19.02
C GLU A 126 11.32 15.28 18.43
N ARG A 127 12.14 14.61 19.24
CA ARG A 127 12.88 13.41 18.85
C ARG A 127 11.98 12.31 18.30
N LEU A 128 10.78 12.10 18.86
CA LEU A 128 9.85 11.08 18.39
C LEU A 128 9.34 11.35 16.98
N VAL A 129 9.22 12.63 16.62
CA VAL A 129 8.84 13.07 15.29
C VAL A 129 10.02 12.95 14.33
N PHE A 130 11.20 13.43 14.75
CA PHE A 130 12.40 13.43 13.91
C PHE A 130 12.92 12.02 13.59
N GLU A 131 12.85 11.10 14.55
CA GLU A 131 13.26 9.70 14.37
C GLU A 131 12.15 8.79 13.81
N ASP A 132 10.99 9.34 13.44
CA ASP A 132 9.82 8.59 12.94
C ASP A 132 9.40 7.42 13.84
N VAL A 133 9.50 7.57 15.17
CA VAL A 133 9.29 6.47 16.13
C VAL A 133 7.87 5.93 16.09
N PHE A 134 6.88 6.81 15.91
CA PHE A 134 5.46 6.48 15.82
C PHE A 134 4.88 6.63 14.42
N THR A 135 5.73 6.77 13.42
CA THR A 135 5.32 6.90 12.02
C THR A 135 4.90 5.54 11.48
N SER A 136 3.75 5.48 10.86
CA SER A 136 3.23 4.29 10.19
C SER A 136 2.91 4.57 8.72
N VAL A 137 3.07 3.55 7.89
CA VAL A 137 2.71 3.59 6.47
C VAL A 137 1.43 2.79 6.28
N HIS A 138 0.45 3.39 5.62
CA HIS A 138 -0.81 2.76 5.28
C HIS A 138 -0.94 2.64 3.77
N ILE A 139 -1.60 1.58 3.32
CA ILE A 139 -1.93 1.35 1.91
C ILE A 139 -3.45 1.34 1.81
N GLU A 140 -4.00 2.38 1.21
CA GLU A 140 -5.42 2.52 0.99
C GLU A 140 -5.80 2.09 -0.43
N ARG A 141 -7.00 1.58 -0.58
CA ARG A 141 -7.54 1.15 -1.86
C ARG A 141 -8.79 1.95 -2.16
N TYR A 142 -8.80 2.56 -3.34
CA TYR A 142 -9.93 3.29 -3.87
C TYR A 142 -10.46 2.57 -5.09
N ASP A 143 -11.75 2.28 -5.09
CA ASP A 143 -12.44 1.61 -6.18
C ASP A 143 -13.48 2.54 -6.77
N ILE A 144 -13.58 2.57 -8.09
CA ILE A 144 -14.64 3.26 -8.81
C ILE A 144 -15.18 2.34 -9.91
N SER A 145 -16.48 2.30 -10.06
CA SER A 145 -17.14 1.57 -11.13
C SER A 145 -17.91 2.52 -12.04
N THR A 146 -18.07 2.14 -13.29
CA THR A 146 -18.96 2.79 -14.25
C THR A 146 -20.24 1.98 -14.36
N SER A 147 -21.37 2.65 -14.30
CA SER A 147 -22.66 2.02 -14.40
C SER A 147 -23.49 2.61 -15.55
N ARG A 148 -24.51 1.87 -15.99
CA ARG A 148 -25.48 2.38 -16.94
C ARG A 148 -26.61 3.03 -16.15
N THR A 149 -26.66 4.35 -16.18
CA THR A 149 -27.75 5.14 -15.58
C THR A 149 -28.91 5.29 -16.55
N ARG A 150 -30.05 5.83 -16.07
CA ARG A 150 -31.21 6.14 -16.93
C ARG A 150 -30.87 7.18 -18.00
N ASP A 151 -29.91 8.05 -17.72
CA ASP A 151 -29.50 9.18 -18.55
C ASP A 151 -28.42 8.81 -19.56
N GLY A 152 -27.79 7.64 -19.41
CA GLY A 152 -26.77 7.11 -20.31
C GLY A 152 -25.73 6.27 -19.58
N GLN A 153 -24.70 5.89 -20.29
CA GLN A 153 -23.60 5.13 -19.75
C GLN A 153 -22.53 6.06 -19.20
N GLU A 154 -22.08 5.83 -17.97
CA GLU A 154 -20.91 6.50 -17.41
C GLU A 154 -19.65 5.98 -18.10
N TYR A 155 -18.64 6.83 -18.22
CA TYR A 155 -17.38 6.45 -18.83
C TYR A 155 -16.20 7.15 -18.15
N ILE A 156 -15.04 6.48 -18.24
CA ILE A 156 -13.76 7.02 -17.75
C ILE A 156 -13.11 7.82 -18.88
N THR A 157 -12.60 9.00 -18.57
CA THR A 157 -11.95 9.89 -19.53
C THR A 157 -10.86 10.73 -18.88
N SER A 158 -9.86 11.08 -19.68
CA SER A 158 -8.85 12.06 -19.29
C SER A 158 -9.29 13.53 -19.47
N LYS A 159 -10.46 13.76 -20.08
CA LYS A 159 -10.99 15.12 -20.36
C LYS A 159 -11.81 15.63 -19.18
N VAL A 160 -11.21 15.67 -18.00
CA VAL A 160 -11.79 16.27 -16.79
C VAL A 160 -10.97 17.49 -16.40
N GLU A 161 -11.58 18.43 -15.67
CA GLU A 161 -10.85 19.56 -15.12
C GLU A 161 -9.74 19.07 -14.17
N LYS A 162 -8.56 19.71 -14.17
CA LYS A 162 -7.40 19.38 -13.33
C LYS A 162 -6.77 17.99 -13.57
N ASN A 163 -6.61 17.59 -14.81
CA ASN A 163 -6.12 16.27 -15.23
C ASN A 163 -4.58 16.10 -15.26
N MET A 164 -3.82 16.85 -14.45
CA MET A 164 -2.34 16.95 -14.57
C MET A 164 -1.59 15.61 -14.51
N HIS A 165 -2.15 14.59 -13.85
CA HIS A 165 -1.46 13.30 -13.58
C HIS A 165 -2.13 12.09 -14.22
N LEU A 166 -3.20 12.29 -14.98
CA LEU A 166 -3.93 11.21 -15.64
C LEU A 166 -3.20 10.72 -16.91
N ASP A 167 -3.38 9.46 -17.22
CA ASP A 167 -2.98 8.87 -18.49
C ASP A 167 -4.05 9.16 -19.59
N GLN A 168 -3.81 8.64 -20.78
CA GLN A 168 -4.76 8.78 -21.90
C GLN A 168 -6.12 8.09 -21.66
N PHE A 169 -6.19 7.16 -20.72
CA PHE A 169 -7.40 6.44 -20.34
C PHE A 169 -8.15 7.09 -19.18
N GLY A 170 -7.63 8.16 -18.60
CA GLY A 170 -8.25 8.86 -17.48
C GLY A 170 -7.95 8.25 -16.12
N VAL A 171 -6.90 7.46 -16.00
CA VAL A 171 -6.43 6.85 -14.74
C VAL A 171 -5.08 7.46 -14.36
N ILE A 172 -4.85 7.65 -13.08
CA ILE A 172 -3.59 8.20 -12.59
C ILE A 172 -2.41 7.26 -12.86
N LYS A 173 -1.24 7.83 -13.16
CA LYS A 173 -0.03 7.06 -13.43
C LYS A 173 0.55 6.48 -12.15
N VAL A 174 0.99 5.21 -12.20
CA VAL A 174 1.72 4.56 -11.12
C VAL A 174 3.01 5.32 -10.81
N GLY A 175 3.33 5.49 -9.52
CA GLY A 175 4.50 6.23 -9.04
C GLY A 175 4.28 7.72 -8.83
N THR A 176 3.12 8.28 -9.24
CA THR A 176 2.77 9.68 -9.02
C THR A 176 2.57 9.95 -7.53
N TRP A 177 3.07 11.09 -7.07
CA TRP A 177 2.73 11.64 -5.75
C TRP A 177 1.41 12.38 -5.84
N VAL A 178 0.52 12.12 -4.88
CA VAL A 178 -0.83 12.70 -4.83
C VAL A 178 -1.07 13.45 -3.53
N GLU A 179 -1.88 14.50 -3.64
CA GLU A 179 -2.28 15.38 -2.54
C GLU A 179 -3.82 15.42 -2.44
N PRO A 180 -4.37 15.90 -1.30
CA PRO A 180 -5.81 16.04 -1.14
C PRO A 180 -6.41 16.89 -2.27
N GLY A 181 -7.45 16.36 -2.92
CA GLY A 181 -8.12 17.02 -4.04
C GLY A 181 -7.60 16.64 -5.43
N ASP A 182 -6.52 15.88 -5.54
CA ASP A 182 -6.06 15.35 -6.82
C ASP A 182 -7.01 14.29 -7.36
N ILE A 183 -7.13 14.23 -8.69
CA ILE A 183 -7.99 13.27 -9.36
C ILE A 183 -7.22 11.97 -9.59
N LEU A 184 -7.74 10.87 -9.02
CA LEU A 184 -7.23 9.53 -9.23
C LEU A 184 -7.78 8.88 -10.50
N VAL A 185 -9.08 9.09 -10.78
CA VAL A 185 -9.74 8.59 -11.97
C VAL A 185 -10.73 9.64 -12.47
N GLY A 186 -10.62 10.03 -13.73
CA GLY A 186 -11.54 10.91 -14.39
C GLY A 186 -12.79 10.15 -14.85
N LYS A 187 -13.92 10.37 -14.19
CA LYS A 187 -15.21 9.78 -14.52
C LYS A 187 -16.21 10.87 -14.86
N VAL A 188 -16.99 10.59 -15.88
CA VAL A 188 -18.06 11.47 -16.35
C VAL A 188 -19.37 10.70 -16.37
N SER A 189 -20.39 11.33 -15.78
CA SER A 189 -21.75 10.80 -15.76
C SER A 189 -22.63 11.67 -16.64
N PRO A 190 -23.34 11.12 -17.64
CA PRO A 190 -24.34 11.87 -18.38
C PRO A 190 -25.48 12.27 -17.44
N GLN A 191 -25.94 13.50 -17.55
CA GLN A 191 -27.03 14.03 -16.74
C GLN A 191 -28.18 14.38 -17.66
N GLN A 192 -29.39 13.89 -17.36
CA GLN A 192 -30.58 14.44 -17.96
C GLN A 192 -30.80 15.84 -17.38
N GLU A 193 -31.02 16.77 -18.25
CA GLU A 193 -31.43 18.10 -17.82
C GLU A 193 -32.70 18.01 -16.98
N SER A 194 -32.59 18.35 -15.71
CA SER A 194 -33.76 18.71 -14.92
C SER A 194 -34.46 19.88 -15.59
N GLU A 195 -35.67 19.62 -16.09
CA GLU A 195 -36.67 20.59 -16.60
C GLU A 195 -36.06 21.89 -17.11
N ASN A 196 -35.79 21.89 -18.40
CA ASN A 196 -35.44 23.13 -19.11
C ASN A 196 -36.48 24.21 -18.76
N THR A 197 -36.03 25.25 -18.07
CA THR A 197 -36.80 26.50 -18.05
C THR A 197 -37.07 26.89 -19.48
N PRO A 198 -38.25 27.50 -19.80
CA PRO A 198 -38.57 27.95 -21.16
C PRO A 198 -37.49 28.79 -21.78
N GLU A 199 -36.77 29.55 -20.96
CA GLU A 199 -35.63 30.40 -21.33
C GLU A 199 -34.41 29.61 -21.78
N GLY A 200 -34.10 28.49 -21.14
CA GLY A 200 -33.01 27.58 -21.51
C GLY A 200 -33.24 26.89 -22.85
N ARG A 201 -34.52 26.54 -23.18
CA ARG A 201 -34.91 26.00 -24.49
C ARG A 201 -34.74 27.05 -25.61
N LEU A 202 -35.05 28.30 -25.29
CA LEU A 202 -34.91 29.39 -26.24
C LEU A 202 -33.43 29.70 -26.55
N LEU A 203 -32.60 29.74 -25.54
CA LEU A 203 -31.13 29.93 -25.68
C LEU A 203 -30.50 28.82 -26.54
N ARG A 204 -30.91 27.56 -26.37
CA ARG A 204 -30.43 26.46 -27.22
C ARG A 204 -30.89 26.57 -28.66
N ALA A 205 -32.13 26.95 -28.89
CA ALA A 205 -32.65 27.18 -30.25
C ALA A 205 -31.88 28.27 -30.98
N ILE A 206 -31.38 29.28 -30.25
CA ILE A 206 -30.62 30.40 -30.80
C ILE A 206 -29.14 30.06 -31.01
N PHE A 207 -28.50 29.36 -30.08
CA PHE A 207 -27.06 29.10 -30.10
C PHE A 207 -26.65 27.71 -30.61
N GLY A 208 -27.60 26.83 -30.95
CA GLY A 208 -27.37 25.62 -31.75
C GLY A 208 -26.42 24.59 -31.14
N GLY A 209 -26.34 24.45 -29.83
CA GLY A 209 -25.44 23.54 -29.15
C GLY A 209 -26.12 22.33 -28.55
N ALA A 210 -26.03 21.16 -29.16
CA ALA A 210 -26.29 19.88 -28.53
C ALA A 210 -25.11 19.49 -27.66
N THR A 211 -24.78 20.29 -26.65
CA THR A 211 -23.88 19.86 -25.57
C THR A 211 -24.71 18.96 -24.66
N ARG A 212 -24.42 17.66 -24.67
CA ARG A 212 -24.89 16.77 -23.61
C ARG A 212 -24.24 17.29 -22.32
N ASP A 213 -25.08 17.76 -21.40
CA ASP A 213 -24.58 18.13 -20.09
C ASP A 213 -24.08 16.86 -19.42
N VAL A 214 -22.78 16.79 -19.29
CA VAL A 214 -22.09 15.72 -18.57
C VAL A 214 -21.58 16.32 -17.28
N LYS A 215 -21.77 15.61 -16.19
CA LYS A 215 -21.26 16.02 -14.89
C LYS A 215 -19.99 15.23 -14.61
N ASP A 216 -18.93 15.93 -14.30
CA ASP A 216 -17.70 15.31 -13.81
C ASP A 216 -17.96 14.72 -12.42
N THR A 217 -17.74 13.41 -12.30
CA THR A 217 -17.82 12.64 -11.06
C THR A 217 -16.52 11.89 -10.81
N PRO A 218 -15.39 12.61 -10.75
CA PRO A 218 -14.09 11.97 -10.62
C PRO A 218 -13.91 11.31 -9.26
N LEU A 219 -13.04 10.31 -9.20
CA LEU A 219 -12.52 9.80 -7.95
C LEU A 219 -11.37 10.72 -7.52
N VAL A 220 -11.53 11.33 -6.35
CA VAL A 220 -10.61 12.34 -5.82
C VAL A 220 -9.96 11.84 -4.54
N VAL A 221 -8.72 12.22 -4.29
CA VAL A 221 -8.01 11.94 -3.03
C VAL A 221 -8.72 12.64 -1.87
N PRO A 222 -9.11 11.93 -0.80
CA PRO A 222 -9.75 12.52 0.37
C PRO A 222 -8.86 13.53 1.09
N SER A 223 -9.50 14.40 1.88
CA SER A 223 -8.77 15.35 2.72
C SER A 223 -7.91 14.62 3.78
N GLY A 224 -6.67 15.10 3.95
CA GLY A 224 -5.72 14.55 4.92
C GLY A 224 -4.92 13.35 4.42
N VAL A 225 -5.15 12.88 3.19
CA VAL A 225 -4.39 11.78 2.59
C VAL A 225 -3.37 12.33 1.61
N THR A 226 -2.11 11.97 1.79
CA THR A 226 -1.03 12.24 0.83
C THR A 226 -0.24 10.97 0.62
N GLY A 227 0.23 10.71 -0.59
CA GLY A 227 0.99 9.49 -0.81
C GLY A 227 1.43 9.28 -2.25
N ARG A 228 1.96 8.10 -2.50
CA ARG A 228 2.40 7.67 -3.81
C ARG A 228 1.52 6.53 -4.33
N VAL A 229 1.08 6.63 -5.57
CA VAL A 229 0.32 5.57 -6.24
C VAL A 229 1.21 4.35 -6.46
N LEU A 230 0.85 3.22 -5.86
CA LEU A 230 1.58 1.96 -5.97
C LEU A 230 1.14 1.14 -7.17
N GLU A 231 -0.16 1.06 -7.39
CA GLU A 231 -0.74 0.21 -8.43
C GLU A 231 -2.09 0.77 -8.90
N CYS A 232 -2.39 0.56 -10.19
CA CYS A 232 -3.69 0.83 -10.79
C CYS A 232 -4.12 -0.41 -11.57
N ARG A 233 -5.36 -0.86 -11.37
CA ARG A 233 -5.94 -2.00 -12.10
C ARG A 233 -7.26 -1.59 -12.73
N THR A 234 -7.40 -1.85 -14.02
CA THR A 234 -8.67 -1.70 -14.73
C THR A 234 -9.24 -3.09 -14.99
N LEU A 235 -10.46 -3.32 -14.54
CA LEU A 235 -11.20 -4.55 -14.77
C LEU A 235 -12.33 -4.25 -15.76
N PHE A 236 -12.47 -5.07 -16.76
CA PHE A 236 -13.58 -5.02 -17.70
C PHE A 236 -14.52 -6.17 -17.36
N GLU A 237 -15.79 -5.88 -17.08
CA GLU A 237 -16.83 -6.92 -17.05
C GLU A 237 -17.06 -7.38 -18.48
N THR A 238 -16.89 -8.67 -18.71
CA THR A 238 -17.18 -9.37 -19.99
C THR A 238 -18.63 -9.82 -20.02
#